data_0cc38f1a9a8e8d899f091fa7a5b65ee5
#
_entry.id   0cc38f1a9a8e8d899f091fa7a5b65ee5
#
_cell.length_a   1.000
_cell.length_b   1.000
_cell.length_c   1.000
_cell.angle_alpha   90.00
_cell.angle_beta   90.00
_cell.angle_gamma   90.00
#
_symmetry.space_group_name_H-M   'P 1'
#
loop_
_entity.id
_entity.type
_entity.pdbx_description
1 polymer ?
#
loop_
_entity_poly.entity_id
_entity_poly.type
_entity_poly.pdbx_seq_one_letter_code
_entity_poly.pdbx_strand_id
1 'polypeptide(L)'
;MQKHILTNIVPELPSALHIPIQNALEKDRLRRMPNSFLPPVEQGGRHSKEGVILLGDAWNMRHPLTGGGMTVALNDVVILSQLLCEVQNFGRWDQVSDVLHRWHWARKPLSSTINILSVALYDLFGADGGSVFATTFCSLTLSQMKN
;
A
#
# COMPACT_ATOMS: atom_id res chain seq x y z
N MET A 1 6.14 24.17 -3.14
CA MET A 1 5.59 23.47 -1.96
C MET A 1 5.74 24.29 -0.70
N GLN A 2 6.94 24.70 -0.27
CA GLN A 2 7.16 25.55 0.93
C GLN A 2 6.26 26.80 0.94
N LYS A 3 6.29 27.58 -0.16
CA LYS A 3 5.45 28.80 -0.29
C LYS A 3 3.95 28.50 -0.08
N HIS A 4 3.45 27.39 -0.63
CA HIS A 4 2.04 27.01 -0.45
C HIS A 4 1.72 26.67 1.01
N ILE A 5 2.60 25.94 1.69
CA ILE A 5 2.42 25.59 3.10
C ILE A 5 2.39 26.87 3.95
N LEU A 6 3.36 27.79 3.75
CA LEU A 6 3.44 29.03 4.50
C LEU A 6 2.25 29.96 4.25
N THR A 7 1.76 30.03 3.00
CA THR A 7 0.71 30.98 2.64
C THR A 7 -0.68 30.47 2.93
N ASN A 8 -0.93 29.15 2.73
CA ASN A 8 -2.29 28.63 2.73
C ASN A 8 -2.58 27.67 3.90
N ILE A 9 -1.54 27.02 4.46
CA ILE A 9 -1.75 26.01 5.52
C ILE A 9 -1.41 26.59 6.90
N VAL A 10 -0.25 27.23 7.03
CA VAL A 10 0.20 27.74 8.35
C VAL A 10 -0.81 28.71 8.97
N PRO A 11 -1.44 29.65 8.22
CA PRO A 11 -2.40 30.58 8.83
C PRO A 11 -3.65 29.91 9.41
N GLU A 12 -4.03 28.73 8.89
CA GLU A 12 -5.20 27.95 9.36
C GLU A 12 -4.89 27.12 10.62
N LEU A 13 -3.62 27.01 10.99
CA LEU A 13 -3.18 26.23 12.13
C LEU A 13 -3.14 27.07 13.43
N PRO A 14 -3.23 26.43 14.61
CA PRO A 14 -3.02 27.12 15.88
C PRO A 14 -1.69 27.89 15.89
N SER A 15 -1.69 29.12 16.42
CA SER A 15 -0.53 30.01 16.43
C SER A 15 0.74 29.40 17.06
N ALA A 16 0.56 28.50 18.01
CA ALA A 16 1.67 27.78 18.64
C ALA A 16 2.48 26.90 17.64
N LEU A 17 1.90 26.54 16.49
CA LEU A 17 2.55 25.73 15.46
C LEU A 17 3.23 26.55 14.36
N HIS A 18 2.97 27.88 14.27
CA HIS A 18 3.49 28.71 13.19
C HIS A 18 5.03 28.74 13.17
N ILE A 19 5.66 29.12 14.29
CA ILE A 19 7.12 29.20 14.39
C ILE A 19 7.79 27.82 14.24
N PRO A 20 7.35 26.74 14.90
CA PRO A 20 7.91 25.42 14.70
C PRO A 20 7.86 24.94 13.23
N ILE A 21 6.77 25.21 12.51
CA ILE A 21 6.63 24.81 11.11
C ILE A 21 7.54 25.65 10.22
N GLN A 22 7.62 26.97 10.43
CA GLN A 22 8.55 27.83 9.69
C GLN A 22 10.00 27.36 9.85
N ASN A 23 10.43 27.13 11.08
CA ASN A 23 11.77 26.62 11.37
C ASN A 23 12.04 25.23 10.74
N ALA A 24 11.03 24.37 10.67
CA ALA A 24 11.15 23.07 10.02
C ALA A 24 11.29 23.19 8.50
N LEU A 25 10.57 24.14 7.88
CA LEU A 25 10.64 24.42 6.45
C LEU A 25 11.98 25.04 6.03
N GLU A 26 12.58 25.91 6.87
CA GLU A 26 13.89 26.52 6.62
C GLU A 26 15.02 25.49 6.59
N LYS A 27 14.88 24.36 7.30
CA LYS A 27 15.85 23.26 7.26
C LYS A 27 15.87 22.47 5.96
N ASP A 28 15.04 22.82 4.99
CA ASP A 28 14.89 22.20 3.65
C ASP A 28 14.86 20.66 3.64
N ARG A 29 14.17 20.08 4.62
CA ARG A 29 14.02 18.63 4.76
C ARG A 29 12.70 18.08 4.20
N LEU A 30 12.00 18.91 3.41
CA LEU A 30 10.76 18.49 2.75
C LEU A 30 11.06 17.42 1.70
N ARG A 31 10.45 16.26 1.86
CA ARG A 31 10.50 15.19 0.86
C ARG A 31 9.11 14.88 0.36
N ARG A 32 8.99 14.73 -0.95
CA ARG A 32 7.80 14.14 -1.55
C ARG A 32 7.90 12.62 -1.42
N MET A 33 6.87 12.03 -0.84
CA MET A 33 6.70 10.58 -0.89
C MET A 33 5.69 10.26 -2.01
N PRO A 34 5.97 9.27 -2.86
CA PRO A 34 4.98 8.83 -3.83
C PRO A 34 3.75 8.32 -3.06
N ASN A 35 2.59 8.82 -3.45
CA ASN A 35 1.31 8.39 -2.91
C ASN A 35 0.53 7.77 -4.07
N SER A 36 0.66 6.47 -4.24
CA SER A 36 0.06 5.74 -5.34
C SER A 36 -0.47 4.39 -4.86
N PHE A 37 -1.31 3.80 -5.67
CA PHE A 37 -1.85 2.47 -5.47
C PHE A 37 -1.18 1.49 -6.43
N LEU A 38 -0.59 0.43 -5.88
CA LEU A 38 -0.02 -0.69 -6.62
C LEU A 38 -0.71 -1.98 -6.15
N PRO A 39 -1.64 -2.53 -6.95
CA PRO A 39 -2.28 -3.79 -6.61
C PRO A 39 -1.29 -4.94 -6.68
N PRO A 40 -1.39 -5.93 -5.76
CA PRO A 40 -0.51 -7.08 -5.79
C PRO A 40 -0.86 -7.99 -6.98
N VAL A 41 0.16 -8.39 -7.71
CA VAL A 41 0.06 -9.45 -8.73
C VAL A 41 0.56 -10.76 -8.12
N GLU A 42 0.05 -11.88 -8.62
CA GLU A 42 0.50 -13.20 -8.19
C GLU A 42 1.98 -13.38 -8.51
N GLN A 43 2.75 -13.82 -7.52
CA GLN A 43 4.16 -14.18 -7.66
C GLN A 43 4.30 -15.70 -7.81
N GLY A 44 5.36 -16.14 -8.48
CA GLY A 44 5.59 -17.56 -8.80
C GLY A 44 5.06 -18.00 -10.17
N GLY A 45 4.20 -17.20 -10.82
CA GLY A 45 3.69 -17.47 -12.16
C GLY A 45 4.71 -17.20 -13.28
N ARG A 46 4.30 -17.38 -14.54
CA ARG A 46 5.15 -17.27 -15.74
C ARG A 46 5.89 -15.93 -15.91
N HIS A 47 5.36 -14.87 -15.30
CA HIS A 47 5.93 -13.51 -15.38
C HIS A 47 6.81 -13.15 -14.18
N SER A 48 6.95 -14.06 -13.23
CA SER A 48 7.79 -13.86 -12.04
C SER A 48 9.23 -14.25 -12.32
N LYS A 49 10.15 -13.50 -11.74
CA LYS A 49 11.58 -13.85 -11.80
C LYS A 49 11.87 -14.90 -10.75
N GLU A 50 12.45 -16.02 -11.18
CA GLU A 50 12.87 -17.09 -10.27
C GLU A 50 13.87 -16.58 -9.23
N GLY A 51 13.72 -17.03 -7.99
CA GLY A 51 14.61 -16.65 -6.89
C GLY A 51 14.35 -15.25 -6.30
N VAL A 52 13.29 -14.55 -6.75
CA VAL A 52 12.93 -13.22 -6.26
C VAL A 52 11.52 -13.20 -5.71
N ILE A 53 11.34 -12.70 -4.49
CA ILE A 53 10.05 -12.47 -3.86
C ILE A 53 9.95 -11.00 -3.45
N LEU A 54 8.88 -10.33 -3.87
CA LEU A 54 8.59 -8.95 -3.50
C LEU A 54 7.69 -8.92 -2.26
N LEU A 55 7.94 -7.98 -1.36
CA LEU A 55 7.20 -7.78 -0.12
C LEU A 55 6.88 -6.31 0.12
N GLY A 56 5.89 -6.05 0.96
CA GLY A 56 5.51 -4.69 1.37
C GLY A 56 5.12 -3.80 0.20
N ASP A 57 5.48 -2.54 0.26
CA ASP A 57 5.12 -1.54 -0.73
C ASP A 57 5.76 -1.77 -2.12
N ALA A 58 6.86 -2.51 -2.20
CA ALA A 58 7.46 -2.92 -3.47
C ALA A 58 6.53 -3.84 -4.29
N TRP A 59 5.59 -4.50 -3.63
CA TRP A 59 4.65 -5.41 -4.25
C TRP A 59 3.20 -4.95 -4.16
N ASN A 60 2.79 -4.42 -2.99
CA ASN A 60 1.43 -3.98 -2.73
C ASN A 60 1.44 -2.65 -1.98
N MET A 61 1.53 -1.55 -2.72
CA MET A 61 1.47 -0.21 -2.18
C MET A 61 0.03 0.30 -2.16
N ARG A 62 -0.31 1.01 -1.10
CA ARG A 62 -1.63 1.62 -0.87
C ARG A 62 -1.51 3.02 -0.30
N HIS A 63 -2.59 3.79 -0.38
CA HIS A 63 -2.64 5.10 0.26
C HIS A 63 -2.46 4.97 1.79
N PRO A 64 -1.67 5.85 2.42
CA PRO A 64 -1.31 5.74 3.83
C PRO A 64 -2.44 6.07 4.80
N LEU A 65 -3.61 6.51 4.33
CA LEU A 65 -4.73 6.99 5.15
C LEU A 65 -5.23 5.99 6.20
N THR A 66 -5.12 4.69 5.92
CA THR A 66 -5.51 3.65 6.88
C THR A 66 -4.43 3.34 7.90
N GLY A 67 -3.17 3.74 7.68
CA GLY A 67 -2.01 3.29 8.44
C GLY A 67 -1.74 1.77 8.36
N GLY A 68 -2.52 1.02 7.58
CA GLY A 68 -2.52 -0.45 7.57
C GLY A 68 -1.42 -1.10 6.74
N GLY A 69 -0.54 -0.31 6.06
CA GLY A 69 0.50 -0.86 5.18
C GLY A 69 1.47 -1.80 5.89
N MET A 70 1.99 -1.36 7.02
CA MET A 70 2.93 -2.15 7.82
C MET A 70 2.26 -3.40 8.42
N THR A 71 1.02 -3.28 8.90
CA THR A 71 0.26 -4.43 9.42
C THR A 71 0.08 -5.51 8.37
N VAL A 72 -0.28 -5.14 7.13
CA VAL A 72 -0.40 -6.09 6.03
C VAL A 72 0.96 -6.71 5.69
N ALA A 73 2.02 -5.90 5.58
CA ALA A 73 3.35 -6.40 5.24
C ALA A 73 3.88 -7.39 6.28
N LEU A 74 3.69 -7.13 7.58
CA LEU A 74 4.09 -8.05 8.65
C LEU A 74 3.27 -9.34 8.63
N ASN A 75 1.96 -9.24 8.42
CA ASN A 75 1.10 -10.42 8.25
C ASN A 75 1.51 -11.25 7.03
N ASP A 76 1.84 -10.60 5.92
CA ASP A 76 2.34 -11.25 4.71
C ASP A 76 3.61 -12.06 5.00
N VAL A 77 4.54 -11.51 5.78
CA VAL A 77 5.77 -12.21 6.20
C VAL A 77 5.45 -13.42 7.06
N VAL A 78 4.53 -13.29 8.01
CA VAL A 78 4.13 -14.42 8.89
C VAL A 78 3.56 -15.58 8.07
N ILE A 79 2.60 -15.29 7.18
CA ILE A 79 2.00 -16.33 6.34
C ILE A 79 3.05 -16.94 5.41
N LEU A 80 3.88 -16.11 4.76
CA LEU A 80 4.92 -16.58 3.85
C LEU A 80 5.94 -17.46 4.57
N SER A 81 6.40 -17.06 5.75
CA SER A 81 7.38 -17.84 6.52
C SER A 81 6.85 -19.22 6.88
N GLN A 82 5.57 -19.31 7.29
CA GLN A 82 4.92 -20.59 7.58
C GLN A 82 4.88 -21.51 6.36
N LEU A 83 4.48 -20.97 5.20
CA LEU A 83 4.40 -21.74 3.96
C LEU A 83 5.77 -22.13 3.42
N LEU A 84 6.79 -21.27 3.55
CA LEU A 84 8.16 -21.58 3.12
C LEU A 84 8.79 -22.71 3.95
N CYS A 85 8.37 -22.94 5.19
CA CYS A 85 8.82 -24.08 5.98
C CYS A 85 8.42 -25.43 5.36
N GLU A 86 7.45 -25.48 4.45
CA GLU A 86 7.03 -26.69 3.75
C GLU A 86 7.96 -27.02 2.55
N VAL A 87 8.76 -26.06 2.08
CA VAL A 87 9.65 -26.23 0.93
C VAL A 87 10.85 -27.07 1.33
N GLN A 88 10.97 -28.24 0.73
CA GLN A 88 12.09 -29.16 1.00
C GLN A 88 13.38 -28.77 0.28
N ASN A 89 13.25 -28.19 -0.91
CA ASN A 89 14.39 -27.79 -1.73
C ASN A 89 14.12 -26.45 -2.44
N PHE A 90 14.73 -25.39 -1.95
CA PHE A 90 14.62 -24.04 -2.55
C PHE A 90 15.24 -23.93 -3.95
N GLY A 91 16.09 -24.87 -4.37
CA GLY A 91 16.57 -24.94 -5.74
C GLY A 91 15.52 -25.42 -6.75
N ARG A 92 14.40 -25.96 -6.27
CA ARG A 92 13.26 -26.35 -7.09
C ARG A 92 12.21 -25.25 -7.10
N TRP A 93 12.24 -24.44 -8.15
CA TRP A 93 11.34 -23.31 -8.29
C TRP A 93 9.85 -23.70 -8.34
N ASP A 94 9.52 -24.89 -8.84
CA ASP A 94 8.17 -25.43 -8.83
C ASP A 94 7.56 -25.48 -7.42
N GLN A 95 8.33 -25.95 -6.42
CA GLN A 95 7.87 -25.99 -5.02
C GLN A 95 7.68 -24.59 -4.44
N VAL A 96 8.62 -23.68 -4.72
CA VAL A 96 8.51 -22.29 -4.27
C VAL A 96 7.34 -21.57 -4.95
N SER A 97 7.13 -21.81 -6.24
CA SER A 97 6.04 -21.25 -7.01
C SER A 97 4.66 -21.65 -6.46
N ASP A 98 4.48 -22.92 -6.08
CA ASP A 98 3.25 -23.40 -5.44
C ASP A 98 2.99 -22.71 -4.10
N VAL A 99 4.02 -22.55 -3.29
CA VAL A 99 3.95 -21.82 -2.02
C VAL A 99 3.56 -20.36 -2.27
N LEU A 100 4.14 -19.69 -3.27
CA LEU A 100 3.82 -18.30 -3.57
C LEU A 100 2.39 -18.12 -4.08
N HIS A 101 1.87 -19.10 -4.85
CA HIS A 101 0.48 -19.13 -5.24
C HIS A 101 -0.46 -19.24 -4.02
N ARG A 102 -0.21 -20.19 -3.14
CA ARG A 102 -0.97 -20.38 -1.90
C ARG A 102 -0.90 -19.16 -1.00
N TRP A 103 0.27 -18.55 -0.89
CA TRP A 103 0.48 -17.30 -0.14
C TRP A 103 -0.35 -16.13 -0.69
N HIS A 104 -0.40 -15.97 -2.03
CA HIS A 104 -1.22 -14.93 -2.66
C HIS A 104 -2.67 -14.99 -2.19
N TRP A 105 -3.24 -16.19 -2.16
CA TRP A 105 -4.64 -16.37 -1.75
C TRP A 105 -4.83 -16.30 -0.24
N ALA A 106 -3.92 -16.85 0.57
CA ALA A 106 -4.03 -16.84 2.03
C ALA A 106 -3.97 -15.41 2.63
N ARG A 107 -3.18 -14.51 2.02
CA ARG A 107 -3.07 -13.10 2.47
C ARG A 107 -4.25 -12.23 2.05
N LYS A 108 -4.95 -12.62 1.02
CA LYS A 108 -5.96 -11.79 0.33
C LYS A 108 -7.06 -11.24 1.22
N PRO A 109 -7.64 -11.98 2.18
CA PRO A 109 -8.71 -11.46 3.03
C PRO A 109 -8.33 -10.17 3.75
N LEU A 110 -7.17 -10.12 4.43
CA LEU A 110 -6.71 -8.94 5.12
C LEU A 110 -6.25 -7.85 4.14
N SER A 111 -5.42 -8.22 3.16
CA SER A 111 -4.81 -7.25 2.25
C SER A 111 -5.83 -6.56 1.37
N SER A 112 -6.83 -7.27 0.84
CA SER A 112 -7.88 -6.69 0.01
C SER A 112 -8.77 -5.75 0.81
N THR A 113 -9.14 -6.12 2.04
CA THR A 113 -9.94 -5.26 2.92
C THR A 113 -9.23 -3.92 3.15
N ILE A 114 -7.95 -3.95 3.51
CA ILE A 114 -7.18 -2.73 3.77
C ILE A 114 -6.94 -1.93 2.47
N ASN A 115 -6.72 -2.60 1.33
CA ASN A 115 -6.58 -1.93 0.04
C ASN A 115 -7.87 -1.18 -0.35
N ILE A 116 -9.02 -1.84 -0.27
CA ILE A 116 -10.32 -1.24 -0.59
C ILE A 116 -10.58 -0.05 0.35
N LEU A 117 -10.38 -0.24 1.66
CA LEU A 117 -10.58 0.82 2.65
C LEU A 117 -9.67 2.02 2.39
N SER A 118 -8.39 1.80 2.03
CA SER A 118 -7.45 2.90 1.78
C SER A 118 -7.83 3.73 0.55
N VAL A 119 -8.35 3.10 -0.50
CA VAL A 119 -8.85 3.81 -1.68
C VAL A 119 -10.15 4.53 -1.38
N ALA A 120 -11.09 3.88 -0.69
CA ALA A 120 -12.35 4.49 -0.30
C ALA A 120 -12.14 5.75 0.55
N LEU A 121 -11.21 5.72 1.50
CA LEU A 121 -10.85 6.89 2.30
C LEU A 121 -10.16 7.97 1.47
N TYR A 122 -9.29 7.59 0.55
CA TYR A 122 -8.64 8.55 -0.34
C TYR A 122 -9.67 9.30 -1.20
N ASP A 123 -10.62 8.58 -1.77
CA ASP A 123 -11.70 9.18 -2.57
C ASP A 123 -12.61 10.05 -1.71
N LEU A 124 -12.92 9.61 -0.47
CA LEU A 124 -13.76 10.37 0.46
C LEU A 124 -13.11 11.71 0.86
N PHE A 125 -11.81 11.70 1.14
CA PHE A 125 -11.08 12.91 1.56
C PHE A 125 -10.58 13.76 0.39
N GLY A 126 -10.46 13.19 -0.81
CA GLY A 126 -10.00 13.87 -2.02
C GLY A 126 -11.11 14.35 -2.94
N ALA A 127 -12.34 13.90 -2.74
CA ALA A 127 -13.45 14.22 -3.62
C ALA A 127 -14.07 15.58 -3.29
N ASP A 128 -13.99 16.50 -4.22
CA ASP A 128 -14.96 17.58 -4.35
C ASP A 128 -16.32 16.93 -4.69
N GLY A 129 -17.13 16.72 -3.66
CA GLY A 129 -18.56 16.43 -3.69
C GLY A 129 -19.12 15.57 -4.84
N GLY A 130 -19.18 14.27 -4.72
CA GLY A 130 -20.48 13.67 -5.03
C GLY A 130 -20.62 12.68 -6.19
N SER A 131 -19.64 12.19 -6.97
CA SER A 131 -19.97 11.10 -7.92
C SER A 131 -18.92 10.00 -8.11
N VAL A 132 -17.74 10.20 -7.59
CA VAL A 132 -16.60 9.30 -7.83
C VAL A 132 -16.65 8.05 -6.96
N PHE A 133 -17.27 8.14 -5.78
CA PHE A 133 -17.25 7.07 -4.78
C PHE A 133 -17.89 5.75 -5.28
N ALA A 134 -19.03 5.81 -5.91
CA ALA A 134 -19.76 4.61 -6.35
C ALA A 134 -19.06 3.88 -7.50
N THR A 135 -18.47 4.61 -8.44
CA THR A 135 -17.80 4.05 -9.63
C THR A 135 -16.46 3.44 -9.27
N THR A 136 -15.67 4.13 -8.45
CA THR A 136 -14.35 3.65 -8.03
C THR A 136 -14.46 2.44 -7.10
N PHE A 137 -15.41 2.45 -6.17
CA PHE A 137 -15.65 1.32 -5.28
C PHE A 137 -16.07 0.06 -6.03
N CYS A 138 -16.96 0.19 -7.00
CA CYS A 138 -17.44 -0.92 -7.82
C CYS A 138 -16.32 -1.50 -8.71
N SER A 139 -15.50 -0.66 -9.34
CA SER A 139 -14.40 -1.09 -10.19
C SER A 139 -13.28 -1.80 -9.40
N LEU A 140 -12.98 -1.31 -8.20
CA LEU A 140 -11.94 -1.89 -7.33
C LEU A 140 -12.37 -3.24 -6.74
N THR A 141 -13.62 -3.36 -6.31
CA THR A 141 -14.15 -4.64 -5.81
C THR A 141 -14.10 -5.71 -6.90
N LEU A 142 -14.47 -5.37 -8.12
CA LEU A 142 -14.43 -6.28 -9.27
C LEU A 142 -12.99 -6.62 -9.69
N SER A 143 -12.05 -5.68 -9.61
CA SER A 143 -10.63 -5.92 -9.91
C SER A 143 -9.97 -6.84 -8.87
N GLN A 144 -10.30 -6.67 -7.59
CA GLN A 144 -9.75 -7.50 -6.51
C GLN A 144 -10.33 -8.92 -6.49
N MET A 145 -11.50 -9.14 -7.11
CA MET A 145 -12.11 -10.48 -7.22
C MET A 145 -11.61 -11.26 -8.44
N LYS A 146 -11.03 -10.61 -9.45
CA LYS A 146 -10.54 -11.24 -10.69
C LYS A 146 -9.06 -11.58 -10.70
N ASN A 147 -8.27 -11.05 -9.78
CA ASN A 147 -6.86 -11.33 -9.58
C ASN A 147 -6.70 -12.12 -8.28
#